data_19cd6d4c8f999a17184c19eb3f9cc341
#
_entry.id   19cd6d4c8f999a17184c19eb3f9cc341
#
_cell.length_a   1.000
_cell.length_b   1.000
_cell.length_c   1.000
_cell.angle_alpha   90.00
_cell.angle_beta   90.00
_cell.angle_gamma   90.00
#
_symmetry.space_group_name_H-M   'P 1'
#
loop_
_entity.id
_entity.type
_entity.pdbx_description
1 polymer ?
#
loop_
_entity_poly.entity_id
_entity_poly.type
_entity_poly.pdbx_seq_one_letter_code
_entity_poly.pdbx_strand_id
1 'polypeptide(L)'
;NWRTRIEMIADDNGMPSMRRRGTHNRVAIDTMPLATRTLLDVAKREHVWEGGFEPGSQIRLSVPEPRGEIVDTAAADDNYAVLVDGELRAGSQLLTEQVTINGTTFDYQVDANGFWQVHRQAPIALGTHVINLVNGQLQSAADAVIWDLYSGSGLFTLPLATMTGERTRMLSVEGARVAVKNAQRNLRAMNLNDVDARAGDVSRTLDHVPAHLAKPNVVVLDPPRAGARAKVCRQIAAAGASSVVYIACDPTSLARDTATLIGEGYELKDIRAFDIYPMTHHVETVALFTR
;
A
#
# COMPACT_ATOMS: atom_id res chain seq x y z
N ASN A 1 -9.61 -7.15 -15.81
CA ASN A 1 -8.38 -7.96 -15.73
C ASN A 1 -7.22 -7.17 -15.05
N TRP A 2 -7.51 -6.58 -13.88
CA TRP A 2 -6.52 -5.72 -13.20
C TRP A 2 -6.29 -6.12 -11.74
N ARG A 3 -7.18 -6.94 -11.16
CA ARG A 3 -7.20 -7.21 -9.72
C ARG A 3 -6.34 -8.43 -9.39
N THR A 4 -5.34 -8.24 -8.54
CA THR A 4 -4.38 -9.26 -8.11
C THR A 4 -4.75 -9.91 -6.77
N ARG A 5 -5.74 -9.34 -6.06
CA ARG A 5 -6.26 -9.83 -4.78
C ARG A 5 -7.77 -9.74 -4.75
N ILE A 6 -8.42 -10.79 -4.25
CA ILE A 6 -9.86 -10.81 -4.03
C ILE A 6 -10.16 -11.33 -2.63
N GLU A 7 -11.21 -10.78 -2.04
CA GLU A 7 -11.80 -11.27 -0.80
C GLU A 7 -13.26 -11.64 -1.06
N MET A 8 -13.65 -12.79 -0.60
CA MET A 8 -14.98 -13.36 -0.72
C MET A 8 -15.43 -13.87 0.64
N ILE A 9 -16.70 -14.21 0.74
CA ILE A 9 -17.26 -14.85 1.93
C ILE A 9 -18.06 -16.06 1.48
N ALA A 10 -17.94 -17.19 2.16
CA ALA A 10 -18.74 -18.35 1.86
C ALA A 10 -20.23 -18.08 2.13
N ASP A 11 -21.12 -18.43 1.22
CA ASP A 11 -22.56 -18.36 1.45
C ASP A 11 -23.05 -19.52 2.35
N ASP A 12 -24.36 -19.62 2.52
CA ASP A 12 -24.96 -20.64 3.39
C ASP A 12 -24.82 -22.07 2.83
N ASN A 13 -24.43 -22.22 1.57
CA ASN A 13 -24.15 -23.50 0.90
C ASN A 13 -22.63 -23.75 0.80
N GLY A 14 -21.80 -22.93 1.42
CA GLY A 14 -20.34 -23.04 1.35
C GLY A 14 -19.72 -22.61 0.01
N MET A 15 -20.46 -21.88 -0.84
CA MET A 15 -19.97 -21.37 -2.11
C MET A 15 -19.32 -19.99 -1.95
N PRO A 16 -18.24 -19.69 -2.70
CA PRO A 16 -17.68 -18.34 -2.74
C PRO A 16 -18.74 -17.33 -3.16
N SER A 17 -18.86 -16.25 -2.43
CA SER A 17 -19.87 -15.24 -2.68
C SER A 17 -19.38 -13.84 -2.41
N MET A 18 -20.06 -12.85 -2.97
CA MET A 18 -19.86 -11.44 -2.67
C MET A 18 -21.14 -10.81 -2.15
N ARG A 19 -20.99 -9.80 -1.31
CA ARG A 19 -22.14 -9.04 -0.82
C ARG A 19 -22.67 -8.12 -1.94
N ARG A 20 -23.98 -8.18 -2.16
CA ARG A 20 -24.64 -7.19 -3.01
C ARG A 20 -24.52 -5.82 -2.36
N ARG A 21 -24.13 -4.81 -3.16
CA ARG A 21 -23.90 -3.44 -2.68
C ARG A 21 -25.08 -2.92 -1.85
N GLY A 22 -24.78 -2.37 -0.67
CA GLY A 22 -25.76 -1.79 0.24
C GLY A 22 -26.67 -2.80 0.96
N THR A 23 -26.35 -4.09 0.89
CA THR A 23 -27.11 -5.15 1.56
C THR A 23 -26.18 -6.15 2.25
N HIS A 24 -26.78 -7.03 3.09
CA HIS A 24 -26.07 -8.20 3.65
C HIS A 24 -26.25 -9.45 2.79
N ASN A 25 -27.04 -9.37 1.69
CA ASN A 25 -27.30 -10.51 0.83
C ASN A 25 -26.03 -10.94 0.12
N ARG A 26 -25.76 -12.24 0.15
CA ARG A 26 -24.64 -12.88 -0.52
C ARG A 26 -25.11 -13.40 -1.87
N VAL A 27 -24.27 -13.22 -2.89
CA VAL A 27 -24.50 -13.74 -4.24
C VAL A 27 -23.34 -14.65 -4.55
N ALA A 28 -23.61 -15.94 -4.72
CA ALA A 28 -22.59 -16.90 -5.13
C ALA A 28 -21.97 -16.48 -6.46
N ILE A 29 -20.66 -16.66 -6.58
CA ILE A 29 -19.91 -16.37 -7.79
C ILE A 29 -19.04 -17.58 -8.17
N ASP A 30 -18.90 -17.79 -9.45
CA ASP A 30 -18.06 -18.83 -10.06
C ASP A 30 -16.85 -18.26 -10.83
N THR A 31 -16.74 -16.92 -10.83
CA THR A 31 -15.65 -16.19 -11.47
C THR A 31 -15.59 -14.76 -10.92
N MET A 32 -14.49 -14.07 -11.23
CA MET A 32 -14.29 -12.64 -10.92
C MET A 32 -13.82 -11.90 -12.18
N PRO A 33 -14.71 -11.24 -12.94
CA PRO A 33 -14.34 -10.59 -14.21
C PRO A 33 -13.26 -9.51 -14.09
N LEU A 34 -13.08 -8.91 -12.92
CA LEU A 34 -12.07 -7.89 -12.66
C LEU A 34 -10.69 -8.47 -12.33
N ALA A 35 -10.61 -9.76 -12.00
CA ALA A 35 -9.36 -10.43 -11.62
C ALA A 35 -8.40 -10.58 -12.81
N THR A 36 -7.11 -10.64 -12.52
CA THR A 36 -6.11 -11.01 -13.52
C THR A 36 -6.30 -12.45 -13.96
N ARG A 37 -5.84 -12.77 -15.16
CA ARG A 37 -5.93 -14.13 -15.69
C ARG A 37 -5.22 -15.13 -14.76
N THR A 38 -4.03 -14.77 -14.29
CA THR A 38 -3.24 -15.59 -13.37
C THR A 38 -4.01 -15.90 -12.09
N LEU A 39 -4.73 -14.90 -11.52
CA LEU A 39 -5.55 -15.13 -10.33
C LEU A 39 -6.69 -16.12 -10.62
N LEU A 40 -7.36 -15.99 -11.77
CA LEU A 40 -8.43 -16.92 -12.17
C LEU A 40 -7.92 -18.34 -12.40
N ASP A 41 -6.73 -18.50 -13.01
CA ASP A 41 -6.10 -19.79 -13.23
C ASP A 41 -5.73 -20.46 -11.89
N VAL A 42 -5.18 -19.70 -10.92
CA VAL A 42 -4.94 -20.18 -9.55
C VAL A 42 -6.25 -20.57 -8.87
N ALA A 43 -7.28 -19.73 -8.93
CA ALA A 43 -8.57 -20.03 -8.31
C ALA A 43 -9.20 -21.31 -8.85
N LYS A 44 -9.04 -21.59 -10.15
CA LYS A 44 -9.47 -22.84 -10.80
C LYS A 44 -8.64 -24.03 -10.34
N ARG A 45 -7.30 -23.90 -10.35
CA ARG A 45 -6.38 -24.96 -9.92
C ARG A 45 -6.62 -25.40 -8.48
N GLU A 46 -6.85 -24.42 -7.59
CA GLU A 46 -7.09 -24.65 -6.17
C GLU A 46 -8.57 -24.94 -5.84
N HIS A 47 -9.41 -25.21 -6.85
CA HIS A 47 -10.82 -25.57 -6.72
C HIS A 47 -11.65 -24.55 -5.91
N VAL A 48 -11.25 -23.28 -5.90
CA VAL A 48 -11.92 -22.25 -5.09
C VAL A 48 -13.38 -22.08 -5.49
N TRP A 49 -13.69 -22.16 -6.78
CA TRP A 49 -15.04 -21.98 -7.31
C TRP A 49 -15.97 -23.18 -7.07
N GLU A 50 -15.44 -24.30 -6.63
CA GLU A 50 -16.22 -25.52 -6.35
C GLU A 50 -16.87 -25.51 -4.97
N GLY A 51 -16.50 -24.53 -4.12
CA GLY A 51 -17.06 -24.38 -2.78
C GLY A 51 -16.45 -25.32 -1.75
N GLY A 52 -17.29 -25.81 -0.83
CA GLY A 52 -16.86 -26.67 0.27
C GLY A 52 -16.24 -25.91 1.44
N PHE A 53 -16.52 -24.61 1.54
CA PHE A 53 -16.12 -23.78 2.66
C PHE A 53 -17.18 -23.82 3.77
N GLU A 54 -16.77 -23.61 5.02
CA GLU A 54 -17.70 -23.39 6.10
C GLU A 54 -18.52 -22.11 5.85
N PRO A 55 -19.85 -22.14 6.01
CA PRO A 55 -20.68 -20.95 5.82
C PRO A 55 -20.20 -19.76 6.64
N GLY A 56 -19.96 -18.64 5.97
CA GLY A 56 -19.49 -17.41 6.61
C GLY A 56 -17.98 -17.24 6.64
N SER A 57 -17.19 -18.25 6.29
CA SER A 57 -15.74 -18.16 6.21
C SER A 57 -15.29 -17.06 5.22
N GLN A 58 -14.25 -16.34 5.58
CA GLN A 58 -13.59 -15.38 4.71
C GLN A 58 -12.58 -16.11 3.81
N ILE A 59 -12.73 -15.93 2.50
CA ILE A 59 -11.86 -16.54 1.50
C ILE A 59 -11.06 -15.42 0.84
N ARG A 60 -9.74 -15.49 0.91
CA ARG A 60 -8.85 -14.52 0.26
C ARG A 60 -7.94 -15.23 -0.73
N LEU A 61 -7.88 -14.71 -1.96
CA LEU A 61 -6.86 -15.05 -2.93
C LEU A 61 -5.94 -13.86 -3.15
N SER A 62 -4.64 -14.13 -3.14
CA SER A 62 -3.59 -13.15 -3.43
C SER A 62 -2.64 -13.77 -4.44
N VAL A 63 -2.54 -13.17 -5.61
CA VAL A 63 -1.68 -13.66 -6.70
C VAL A 63 -0.94 -12.47 -7.29
N PRO A 64 0.34 -12.25 -6.91
CA PRO A 64 1.19 -11.23 -7.51
C PRO A 64 1.23 -11.34 -9.04
N GLU A 65 1.44 -10.20 -9.71
CA GLU A 65 1.65 -10.23 -11.16
C GLU A 65 2.91 -11.02 -11.49
N PRO A 66 2.88 -11.89 -12.52
CA PRO A 66 4.07 -12.60 -12.97
C PRO A 66 5.16 -11.63 -13.47
N ARG A 67 6.41 -12.02 -13.34
CA ARG A 67 7.56 -11.26 -13.85
C ARG A 67 7.63 -11.34 -15.36
N GLY A 68 7.78 -10.19 -16.04
CA GLY A 68 8.03 -10.08 -17.48
C GLY A 68 6.79 -10.11 -18.37
N GLU A 69 7.02 -9.96 -19.68
CA GLU A 69 5.97 -9.93 -20.72
C GLU A 69 5.42 -11.34 -21.05
N ILE A 70 6.14 -12.39 -20.72
CA ILE A 70 5.74 -13.76 -20.97
C ILE A 70 5.06 -14.29 -19.72
N VAL A 71 3.77 -14.47 -19.82
CA VAL A 71 2.96 -15.18 -18.82
C VAL A 71 3.32 -16.67 -18.95
N ASP A 72 4.46 -17.05 -18.37
CA ASP A 72 4.71 -18.45 -18.12
C ASP A 72 3.94 -18.82 -16.86
N THR A 73 2.90 -19.63 -17.02
CA THR A 73 2.07 -20.13 -15.92
C THR A 73 2.89 -20.87 -14.86
N ALA A 74 4.06 -21.38 -15.20
CA ALA A 74 5.00 -22.01 -14.29
C ALA A 74 5.59 -21.05 -13.24
N ALA A 75 5.72 -19.75 -13.55
CA ALA A 75 6.26 -18.77 -12.60
C ALA A 75 5.29 -18.39 -11.45
N ALA A 76 4.00 -18.76 -11.60
CA ALA A 76 2.98 -18.57 -10.56
C ALA A 76 2.89 -19.76 -9.60
N ASP A 77 3.63 -20.84 -9.86
CA ASP A 77 3.38 -22.11 -9.18
C ASP A 77 3.57 -22.07 -7.66
N ASP A 78 4.38 -21.15 -7.13
CA ASP A 78 4.60 -21.01 -5.68
C ASP A 78 4.34 -19.60 -5.13
N ASN A 79 4.11 -18.58 -5.98
CA ASN A 79 3.93 -17.20 -5.54
C ASN A 79 2.45 -16.77 -5.53
N TYR A 80 1.65 -17.49 -4.79
CA TYR A 80 0.24 -17.21 -4.58
C TYR A 80 -0.18 -17.65 -3.18
N ALA A 81 -1.34 -17.20 -2.72
CA ALA A 81 -1.96 -17.69 -1.50
C ALA A 81 -3.47 -17.80 -1.63
N VAL A 82 -4.01 -18.88 -1.10
CA VAL A 82 -5.42 -19.06 -0.77
C VAL A 82 -5.53 -19.14 0.73
N LEU A 83 -6.19 -18.16 1.34
CA LEU A 83 -6.43 -18.12 2.78
C LEU A 83 -7.92 -18.33 3.06
N VAL A 84 -8.20 -19.06 4.14
CA VAL A 84 -9.55 -19.22 4.70
C VAL A 84 -9.51 -18.80 6.16
N ASP A 85 -10.29 -17.79 6.52
CA ASP A 85 -10.31 -17.18 7.87
C ASP A 85 -8.91 -16.74 8.36
N GLY A 86 -8.07 -16.31 7.40
CA GLY A 86 -6.69 -15.87 7.64
C GLY A 86 -5.65 -16.99 7.69
N GLU A 87 -6.06 -18.25 7.67
CA GLU A 87 -5.16 -19.40 7.66
C GLU A 87 -4.83 -19.85 6.23
N LEU A 88 -3.58 -20.24 5.99
CA LEU A 88 -3.12 -20.67 4.68
C LEU A 88 -3.70 -22.05 4.32
N ARG A 89 -4.49 -22.09 3.23
CA ARG A 89 -5.03 -23.32 2.66
C ARG A 89 -4.12 -23.86 1.54
N ALA A 90 -3.59 -22.96 0.70
CA ALA A 90 -2.70 -23.33 -0.41
C ALA A 90 -1.76 -22.18 -0.77
N GLY A 91 -0.60 -22.52 -1.36
CA GLY A 91 0.44 -21.57 -1.77
C GLY A 91 1.36 -21.16 -0.62
N SER A 92 1.73 -19.90 -0.57
CA SER A 92 2.72 -19.33 0.37
C SER A 92 2.14 -18.21 1.22
N GLN A 93 2.44 -18.21 2.52
CA GLN A 93 2.08 -17.12 3.44
C GLN A 93 2.80 -15.82 3.08
N LEU A 94 3.99 -15.90 2.52
CA LEU A 94 4.81 -14.78 2.13
C LEU A 94 4.93 -14.72 0.61
N LEU A 95 4.44 -13.63 0.03
CA LEU A 95 4.41 -13.40 -1.41
C LEU A 95 5.48 -12.41 -1.83
N THR A 96 6.05 -12.61 -3.02
CA THR A 96 6.99 -11.67 -3.63
C THR A 96 6.26 -10.80 -4.65
N GLU A 97 6.19 -9.50 -4.38
CA GLU A 97 5.72 -8.48 -5.31
C GLU A 97 6.89 -7.78 -5.96
N GLN A 98 6.86 -7.59 -7.26
CA GLN A 98 7.91 -6.87 -7.98
C GLN A 98 7.39 -5.58 -8.56
N VAL A 99 8.07 -4.47 -8.27
CA VAL A 99 7.67 -3.12 -8.71
C VAL A 99 8.86 -2.42 -9.34
N THR A 100 8.71 -1.95 -10.58
CA THR A 100 9.75 -1.16 -11.27
C THR A 100 9.37 0.32 -11.22
N ILE A 101 10.20 1.15 -10.58
CA ILE A 101 10.02 2.59 -10.44
C ILE A 101 11.24 3.29 -11.05
N ASN A 102 11.02 4.16 -12.03
CA ASN A 102 12.08 4.91 -12.72
C ASN A 102 13.25 4.02 -13.19
N GLY A 103 12.94 2.82 -13.68
CA GLY A 103 13.94 1.86 -14.19
C GLY A 103 14.61 1.00 -13.12
N THR A 104 14.37 1.24 -11.85
CA THR A 104 14.87 0.39 -10.74
C THR A 104 13.77 -0.56 -10.29
N THR A 105 14.11 -1.84 -10.19
CA THR A 105 13.19 -2.89 -9.75
C THR A 105 13.39 -3.22 -8.28
N PHE A 106 12.29 -3.25 -7.54
CA PHE A 106 12.21 -3.56 -6.12
C PHE A 106 11.43 -4.85 -5.92
N ASP A 107 11.97 -5.78 -5.15
CA ASP A 107 11.27 -6.97 -4.69
C ASP A 107 10.76 -6.77 -3.26
N TYR A 108 9.44 -6.94 -3.08
CA TYR A 108 8.79 -6.81 -1.78
C TYR A 108 8.31 -8.17 -1.30
N GLN A 109 8.73 -8.56 -0.10
CA GLN A 109 8.11 -9.68 0.61
C GLN A 109 6.89 -9.17 1.37
N VAL A 110 5.71 -9.66 1.04
CA VAL A 110 4.43 -9.21 1.61
C VAL A 110 3.66 -10.40 2.17
N ASP A 111 3.18 -10.27 3.41
CA ASP A 111 2.30 -11.28 3.98
C ASP A 111 0.99 -11.38 3.18
N ALA A 112 0.57 -12.59 2.83
CA ALA A 112 -0.61 -12.83 2.01
C ALA A 112 -1.91 -12.34 2.67
N ASN A 113 -1.95 -12.30 4.01
CA ASN A 113 -3.06 -11.74 4.79
C ASN A 113 -2.92 -10.21 5.00
N GLY A 114 -1.76 -9.64 4.67
CA GLY A 114 -1.48 -8.22 4.78
C GLY A 114 -2.09 -7.39 3.66
N PHE A 115 -2.04 -6.07 3.84
CA PHE A 115 -2.42 -5.13 2.78
C PHE A 115 -1.34 -5.06 1.70
N TRP A 116 -1.77 -5.03 0.45
CA TRP A 116 -1.02 -4.63 -0.72
C TRP A 116 -1.98 -4.05 -1.75
N GLN A 117 -1.48 -3.22 -2.69
CA GLN A 117 -2.29 -2.62 -3.73
C GLN A 117 -2.96 -3.70 -4.59
N VAL A 118 -4.28 -3.61 -4.76
CA VAL A 118 -5.06 -4.64 -5.47
C VAL A 118 -5.02 -4.50 -6.99
N HIS A 119 -4.75 -3.31 -7.50
CA HIS A 119 -4.61 -3.07 -8.93
C HIS A 119 -3.16 -3.31 -9.36
N ARG A 120 -2.96 -4.17 -10.36
CA ARG A 120 -1.64 -4.58 -10.87
C ARG A 120 -0.68 -3.43 -11.19
N GLN A 121 -1.21 -2.29 -11.65
CA GLN A 121 -0.41 -1.12 -12.01
C GLN A 121 -0.30 -0.07 -10.89
N ALA A 122 -1.06 -0.18 -9.82
CA ALA A 122 -1.07 0.83 -8.77
C ALA A 122 0.30 1.01 -8.10
N PRO A 123 1.05 -0.05 -7.74
CA PRO A 123 2.37 0.12 -7.14
C PRO A 123 3.32 0.94 -8.01
N ILE A 124 3.32 0.69 -9.33
CA ILE A 124 4.19 1.39 -10.29
C ILE A 124 3.72 2.84 -10.46
N ALA A 125 2.41 3.04 -10.71
CA ALA A 125 1.87 4.36 -11.01
C ALA A 125 1.99 5.31 -9.81
N LEU A 126 1.61 4.86 -8.60
CA LEU A 126 1.72 5.64 -7.38
C LEU A 126 3.18 5.82 -6.97
N GLY A 127 3.97 4.74 -6.97
CA GLY A 127 5.39 4.79 -6.60
C GLY A 127 6.17 5.76 -7.48
N THR A 128 6.04 5.66 -8.80
CA THR A 128 6.71 6.58 -9.73
C THR A 128 6.31 8.04 -9.50
N HIS A 129 5.01 8.31 -9.32
CA HIS A 129 4.54 9.67 -9.12
C HIS A 129 5.02 10.26 -7.79
N VAL A 130 4.88 9.51 -6.68
CA VAL A 130 5.33 9.93 -5.35
C VAL A 130 6.84 10.20 -5.32
N ILE A 131 7.65 9.27 -5.88
CA ILE A 131 9.10 9.44 -5.92
C ILE A 131 9.50 10.68 -6.73
N ASN A 132 8.85 10.93 -7.86
CA ASN A 132 9.14 12.12 -8.67
C ASN A 132 8.78 13.42 -7.93
N LEU A 133 7.65 13.45 -7.21
CA LEU A 133 7.29 14.60 -6.37
C LEU A 133 8.33 14.81 -5.27
N VAL A 134 8.71 13.78 -4.53
CA VAL A 134 9.70 13.88 -3.45
C VAL A 134 11.06 14.36 -3.97
N ASN A 135 11.55 13.77 -5.05
CA ASN A 135 12.83 14.18 -5.66
C ASN A 135 12.79 15.65 -6.11
N GLY A 136 11.64 16.11 -6.64
CA GLY A 136 11.44 17.53 -6.98
C GLY A 136 11.57 18.47 -5.78
N GLN A 137 11.22 18.02 -4.58
CA GLN A 137 11.31 18.81 -3.34
C GLN A 137 12.70 18.75 -2.69
N LEU A 138 13.48 17.71 -2.97
CA LEU A 138 14.79 17.49 -2.33
C LEU A 138 15.99 18.00 -3.13
N GLN A 139 15.80 18.67 -4.27
CA GLN A 139 16.85 19.06 -5.25
C GLN A 139 18.11 19.73 -4.68
N SER A 140 18.10 20.18 -3.43
CA SER A 140 19.24 20.87 -2.79
C SER A 140 19.61 20.31 -1.41
N ALA A 141 18.95 19.27 -0.93
CA ALA A 141 19.14 18.78 0.43
C ALA A 141 20.24 17.70 0.48
N ALA A 142 21.43 18.09 0.95
CA ALA A 142 22.57 17.17 1.11
C ALA A 142 22.36 16.12 2.22
N ASP A 143 21.54 16.42 3.25
CA ASP A 143 21.27 15.58 4.42
C ASP A 143 19.76 15.55 4.71
N ALA A 144 18.98 14.99 3.78
CA ALA A 144 17.52 15.00 3.89
C ALA A 144 17.00 14.06 4.98
N VAL A 145 15.91 14.48 5.62
CA VAL A 145 15.09 13.64 6.48
C VAL A 145 13.73 13.45 5.84
N ILE A 146 13.30 12.22 5.65
CA ILE A 146 11.99 11.87 5.09
C ILE A 146 11.20 11.08 6.14
N TRP A 147 9.93 11.41 6.28
CA TRP A 147 8.99 10.56 6.98
C TRP A 147 8.08 9.86 5.97
N ASP A 148 7.92 8.54 6.14
CA ASP A 148 6.95 7.71 5.43
C ASP A 148 5.94 7.17 6.44
N LEU A 149 4.77 7.77 6.50
CA LEU A 149 3.74 7.51 7.51
C LEU A 149 2.61 6.67 6.91
N TYR A 150 2.16 5.67 7.69
CA TYR A 150 1.25 4.62 7.22
C TYR A 150 1.89 3.79 6.10
N SER A 151 3.15 3.45 6.29
CA SER A 151 4.05 2.95 5.25
C SER A 151 3.76 1.52 4.77
N GLY A 152 2.87 0.79 5.44
CA GLY A 152 2.55 -0.59 5.08
C GLY A 152 3.77 -1.50 5.05
N SER A 153 3.90 -2.29 4.00
CA SER A 153 5.06 -3.16 3.77
C SER A 153 6.24 -2.45 3.08
N GLY A 154 6.19 -1.12 2.97
CA GLY A 154 7.30 -0.29 2.50
C GLY A 154 7.25 0.05 1.01
N LEU A 155 6.05 0.10 0.38
CA LEU A 155 5.91 0.43 -1.04
C LEU A 155 6.64 1.72 -1.42
N PHE A 156 6.51 2.77 -0.61
CA PHE A 156 7.22 4.03 -0.83
C PHE A 156 8.56 4.06 -0.09
N THR A 157 8.68 3.41 1.07
CA THR A 157 9.89 3.41 1.90
C THR A 157 11.13 2.95 1.13
N LEU A 158 11.05 1.81 0.42
CA LEU A 158 12.22 1.25 -0.29
C LEU A 158 12.73 2.18 -1.40
N PRO A 159 11.89 2.63 -2.36
CA PRO A 159 12.35 3.54 -3.39
C PRO A 159 12.77 4.91 -2.84
N LEU A 160 12.11 5.43 -1.81
CA LEU A 160 12.54 6.67 -1.16
C LEU A 160 13.96 6.52 -0.58
N ALA A 161 14.22 5.46 0.17
CA ALA A 161 15.54 5.21 0.74
C ALA A 161 16.64 4.97 -0.30
N THR A 162 16.27 4.47 -1.49
CA THR A 162 17.22 4.15 -2.57
C THR A 162 17.49 5.35 -3.50
N MET A 163 16.47 6.16 -3.78
CA MET A 163 16.47 7.11 -4.90
C MET A 163 16.61 8.57 -4.47
N THR A 164 16.69 8.86 -3.16
CA THR A 164 16.75 10.24 -2.65
C THR A 164 18.14 10.67 -2.18
N GLY A 165 19.16 9.81 -2.34
CA GLY A 165 20.56 10.13 -2.06
C GLY A 165 21.16 9.38 -0.86
N GLU A 166 22.49 9.25 -0.85
CA GLU A 166 23.25 8.41 0.10
C GLU A 166 23.18 8.85 1.58
N ARG A 167 22.77 10.09 1.86
CA ARG A 167 22.67 10.65 3.20
C ARG A 167 21.24 10.87 3.68
N THR A 168 20.27 10.33 2.98
CA THR A 168 18.88 10.44 3.39
C THR A 168 18.59 9.55 4.58
N ARG A 169 18.09 10.14 5.65
CA ARG A 169 17.64 9.44 6.85
C ARG A 169 16.11 9.36 6.82
N MET A 170 15.57 8.23 7.21
CA MET A 170 14.14 8.02 7.12
C MET A 170 13.54 7.51 8.43
N LEU A 171 12.35 8.03 8.74
CA LEU A 171 11.41 7.44 9.68
C LEU A 171 10.25 6.83 8.90
N SER A 172 10.02 5.54 9.06
CA SER A 172 8.90 4.81 8.49
C SER A 172 8.01 4.32 9.62
N VAL A 173 6.70 4.65 9.60
CA VAL A 173 5.77 4.32 10.69
C VAL A 173 4.54 3.62 10.14
N GLU A 174 4.22 2.46 10.71
CA GLU A 174 3.05 1.67 10.35
C GLU A 174 2.41 1.01 11.58
N GLY A 175 1.08 0.99 11.62
CA GLY A 175 0.33 0.40 12.74
C GLY A 175 0.37 -1.13 12.77
N ALA A 176 0.36 -1.77 11.61
CA ALA A 176 0.31 -3.22 11.47
C ALA A 176 1.71 -3.84 11.67
N ARG A 177 1.93 -4.52 12.79
CA ARG A 177 3.23 -5.14 13.12
C ARG A 177 3.75 -6.11 12.04
N VAL A 178 2.86 -6.83 11.36
CA VAL A 178 3.23 -7.75 10.28
C VAL A 178 3.78 -6.98 9.10
N ALA A 179 3.15 -5.89 8.70
CA ALA A 179 3.61 -5.01 7.62
C ALA A 179 4.99 -4.41 7.92
N VAL A 180 5.21 -3.94 9.16
CA VAL A 180 6.54 -3.43 9.59
C VAL A 180 7.61 -4.52 9.53
N LYS A 181 7.29 -5.76 9.95
CA LYS A 181 8.25 -6.89 9.81
C LYS A 181 8.60 -7.16 8.35
N ASN A 182 7.63 -7.05 7.44
CA ASN A 182 7.87 -7.18 6.01
C ASN A 182 8.74 -6.02 5.50
N ALA A 183 8.41 -4.77 5.83
CA ALA A 183 9.22 -3.60 5.48
C ALA A 183 10.67 -3.73 5.97
N GLN A 184 10.87 -4.11 7.24
CA GLN A 184 12.22 -4.34 7.81
C GLN A 184 12.97 -5.48 7.11
N ARG A 185 12.29 -6.54 6.67
CA ARG A 185 12.90 -7.62 5.88
C ARG A 185 13.34 -7.09 4.51
N ASN A 186 12.46 -6.35 3.84
CA ASN A 186 12.72 -5.77 2.54
C ASN A 186 13.89 -4.77 2.57
N LEU A 187 13.92 -3.90 3.59
CA LEU A 187 15.02 -2.97 3.82
C LEU A 187 16.37 -3.69 4.01
N ARG A 188 16.40 -4.74 4.85
CA ARG A 188 17.61 -5.55 5.07
C ARG A 188 18.08 -6.24 3.80
N ALA A 189 17.17 -6.76 2.97
CA ALA A 189 17.52 -7.41 1.70
C ALA A 189 18.21 -6.46 0.73
N MET A 190 17.95 -5.16 0.84
CA MET A 190 18.55 -4.10 0.03
C MET A 190 19.71 -3.34 0.75
N ASN A 191 20.12 -3.77 1.96
CA ASN A 191 21.12 -3.11 2.80
C ASN A 191 20.79 -1.65 3.13
N LEU A 192 19.51 -1.30 3.25
CA LEU A 192 19.03 0.04 3.59
C LEU A 192 18.96 0.20 5.11
N ASN A 193 20.08 0.53 5.75
CA ASN A 193 20.21 0.55 7.21
C ASN A 193 19.86 1.90 7.85
N ASP A 194 19.71 2.98 7.05
CA ASP A 194 19.44 4.34 7.53
C ASP A 194 17.93 4.63 7.63
N VAL A 195 17.10 3.59 7.58
CA VAL A 195 15.65 3.67 7.76
C VAL A 195 15.24 3.13 9.12
N ASP A 196 14.67 3.99 9.96
CA ASP A 196 14.07 3.62 11.24
C ASP A 196 12.60 3.23 11.02
N ALA A 197 12.36 1.93 10.80
CA ALA A 197 11.02 1.39 10.54
C ALA A 197 10.37 0.92 11.85
N ARG A 198 9.29 1.59 12.26
CA ARG A 198 8.61 1.42 13.56
C ARG A 198 7.18 0.93 13.42
N ALA A 199 6.81 0.00 14.30
CA ALA A 199 5.41 -0.39 14.49
C ALA A 199 4.76 0.48 15.57
N GLY A 200 3.67 1.15 15.23
CA GLY A 200 2.93 1.96 16.20
C GLY A 200 1.86 2.85 15.57
N ASP A 201 1.02 3.41 16.41
CA ASP A 201 0.12 4.49 16.01
C ASP A 201 0.94 5.72 15.58
N VAL A 202 0.66 6.22 14.38
CA VAL A 202 1.42 7.33 13.78
C VAL A 202 1.44 8.54 14.71
N SER A 203 0.27 8.97 15.20
CA SER A 203 0.18 10.15 16.07
C SER A 203 1.01 10.00 17.35
N ARG A 204 0.99 8.83 17.98
CA ARG A 204 1.79 8.56 19.20
C ARG A 204 3.27 8.49 18.91
N THR A 205 3.65 7.90 17.77
CA THR A 205 5.05 7.80 17.36
C THR A 205 5.64 9.17 17.09
N LEU A 206 4.86 10.09 16.47
CA LEU A 206 5.30 11.46 16.19
C LEU A 206 5.48 12.30 17.45
N ASP A 207 4.88 11.93 18.59
CA ASP A 207 5.14 12.59 19.88
C ASP A 207 6.56 12.27 20.44
N HIS A 208 7.27 11.26 19.88
CA HIS A 208 8.56 10.75 20.39
C HIS A 208 9.58 10.46 19.28
N VAL A 209 9.69 11.35 18.29
CA VAL A 209 10.66 11.20 17.18
C VAL A 209 12.07 11.49 17.69
N PRO A 210 13.09 10.66 17.40
CA PRO A 210 14.47 10.95 17.77
C PRO A 210 14.97 12.25 17.16
N ALA A 211 15.83 12.97 17.87
CA ALA A 211 16.31 14.30 17.48
C ALA A 211 16.90 14.36 16.05
N HIS A 212 17.60 13.29 15.63
CA HIS A 212 18.21 13.22 14.29
C HIS A 212 17.20 13.00 13.15
N LEU A 213 15.94 12.67 13.47
CA LEU A 213 14.81 12.49 12.54
C LEU A 213 13.70 13.53 12.76
N ALA A 214 13.82 14.42 13.75
CA ALA A 214 12.73 15.27 14.24
C ALA A 214 12.33 16.41 13.28
N LYS A 215 13.16 16.71 12.26
CA LYS A 215 12.90 17.81 11.31
C LYS A 215 12.89 17.27 9.88
N PRO A 216 11.76 16.73 9.41
CA PRO A 216 11.66 16.20 8.06
C PRO A 216 11.67 17.31 7.01
N ASN A 217 12.37 17.09 5.91
CA ASN A 217 12.26 17.91 4.71
C ASN A 217 10.94 17.60 3.99
N VAL A 218 10.65 16.31 3.83
CA VAL A 218 9.44 15.82 3.15
C VAL A 218 8.75 14.78 4.02
N VAL A 219 7.43 14.84 4.07
CA VAL A 219 6.58 13.79 4.65
C VAL A 219 5.73 13.18 3.54
N VAL A 220 5.83 11.87 3.38
CA VAL A 220 4.91 11.05 2.56
C VAL A 220 3.94 10.38 3.51
N LEU A 221 2.65 10.39 3.21
CA LEU A 221 1.66 9.68 4.02
C LEU A 221 0.55 9.09 3.17
N ASP A 222 0.19 7.84 3.48
CA ASP A 222 -0.88 7.05 2.83
C ASP A 222 -1.86 6.53 3.91
N PRO A 223 -2.65 7.40 4.53
CA PRO A 223 -3.50 7.02 5.65
C PRO A 223 -4.73 6.20 5.20
N PRO A 224 -5.38 5.47 6.13
CA PRO A 224 -6.61 4.78 5.85
C PRO A 224 -7.72 5.76 5.44
N ARG A 225 -8.88 5.24 4.99
CA ARG A 225 -10.05 6.04 4.55
C ARG A 225 -10.47 7.16 5.50
N ALA A 226 -10.20 7.02 6.79
CA ALA A 226 -10.47 8.06 7.78
C ALA A 226 -9.54 9.29 7.67
N GLY A 227 -8.53 9.26 6.80
CA GLY A 227 -7.49 10.26 6.67
C GLY A 227 -6.50 10.28 7.84
N ALA A 228 -5.49 11.15 7.75
CA ALA A 228 -4.49 11.36 8.80
C ALA A 228 -5.07 12.09 10.03
N ARG A 229 -6.11 12.87 9.81
CA ARG A 229 -6.79 13.71 10.80
C ARG A 229 -5.96 14.89 11.30
N ALA A 230 -6.63 15.88 11.88
CA ALA A 230 -6.04 17.16 12.28
C ALA A 230 -4.82 17.03 13.22
N LYS A 231 -4.80 16.03 14.12
CA LYS A 231 -3.67 15.87 15.04
C LYS A 231 -2.37 15.56 14.28
N VAL A 232 -2.39 14.57 13.37
CA VAL A 232 -1.20 14.20 12.58
C VAL A 232 -0.78 15.33 11.65
N CYS A 233 -1.73 16.01 10.97
CA CYS A 233 -1.43 17.16 10.11
C CYS A 233 -0.71 18.27 10.89
N ARG A 234 -1.17 18.59 12.12
CA ARG A 234 -0.51 19.58 12.98
C ARG A 234 0.86 19.13 13.48
N GLN A 235 1.03 17.83 13.81
CA GLN A 235 2.35 17.30 14.20
C GLN A 235 3.36 17.41 13.07
N ILE A 236 2.94 17.12 11.83
CA ILE A 236 3.77 17.29 10.62
C ILE A 236 4.17 18.78 10.46
N ALA A 237 3.21 19.67 10.60
CA ALA A 237 3.45 21.11 10.52
C ALA A 237 4.40 21.61 11.63
N ALA A 238 4.19 21.19 12.87
CA ALA A 238 5.01 21.52 14.02
C ALA A 238 6.45 20.99 13.89
N ALA A 239 6.65 19.83 13.24
CA ALA A 239 7.97 19.27 12.95
C ALA A 239 8.75 20.09 11.91
N GLY A 240 8.10 20.98 11.18
CA GLY A 240 8.75 21.86 10.24
C GLY A 240 8.92 21.28 8.83
N ALA A 241 8.16 20.26 8.45
CA ALA A 241 8.20 19.72 7.11
C ALA A 241 8.00 20.79 6.04
N SER A 242 8.93 20.89 5.07
CA SER A 242 8.80 21.85 3.97
C SER A 242 7.77 21.40 2.95
N SER A 243 7.60 20.09 2.79
CA SER A 243 6.67 19.50 1.82
C SER A 243 5.97 18.29 2.38
N VAL A 244 4.73 18.08 1.92
CA VAL A 244 3.89 16.93 2.27
C VAL A 244 3.34 16.34 1.00
N VAL A 245 3.60 15.04 0.75
CA VAL A 245 3.00 14.23 -0.31
C VAL A 245 1.93 13.35 0.33
N TYR A 246 0.68 13.64 0.07
CA TYR A 246 -0.47 12.97 0.67
C TYR A 246 -1.15 12.05 -0.34
N ILE A 247 -1.16 10.75 -0.09
CA ILE A 247 -1.91 9.77 -0.85
C ILE A 247 -3.26 9.54 -0.15
N ALA A 248 -4.37 9.53 -0.87
CA ALA A 248 -5.71 9.42 -0.29
C ALA A 248 -6.64 8.59 -1.14
N CYS A 249 -7.22 7.55 -0.56
CA CYS A 249 -8.26 6.73 -1.19
C CYS A 249 -9.69 7.28 -0.95
N ASP A 250 -9.84 8.37 -0.21
CA ASP A 250 -11.12 9.04 0.06
C ASP A 250 -10.99 10.56 -0.08
N PRO A 251 -11.63 11.17 -1.11
CA PRO A 251 -11.57 12.61 -1.34
C PRO A 251 -12.13 13.46 -0.19
N THR A 252 -13.10 12.94 0.55
CA THR A 252 -13.72 13.68 1.66
C THR A 252 -12.73 13.86 2.82
N SER A 253 -12.01 12.80 3.16
CA SER A 253 -10.98 12.86 4.19
C SER A 253 -9.79 13.72 3.74
N LEU A 254 -9.40 13.63 2.45
CA LEU A 254 -8.37 14.51 1.90
C LEU A 254 -8.76 15.98 1.99
N ALA A 255 -9.99 16.35 1.60
CA ALA A 255 -10.45 17.74 1.67
C ALA A 255 -10.41 18.30 3.10
N ARG A 256 -10.84 17.51 4.09
CA ARG A 256 -10.77 17.90 5.51
C ARG A 256 -9.32 18.09 5.99
N ASP A 257 -8.43 17.16 5.66
CA ASP A 257 -7.03 17.22 6.07
C ASP A 257 -6.27 18.33 5.32
N THR A 258 -6.62 18.58 4.05
CA THR A 258 -6.17 19.74 3.26
C THR A 258 -6.49 21.06 3.96
N ALA A 259 -7.73 21.23 4.44
CA ALA A 259 -8.11 22.43 5.18
C ALA A 259 -7.25 22.64 6.44
N THR A 260 -6.89 21.53 7.13
CA THR A 260 -5.98 21.60 8.27
C THR A 260 -4.57 22.00 7.85
N LEU A 261 -4.01 21.38 6.80
CA LEU A 261 -2.65 21.71 6.32
C LEU A 261 -2.57 23.17 5.84
N ILE A 262 -3.58 23.67 5.13
CA ILE A 262 -3.66 25.07 4.72
C ILE A 262 -3.69 26.00 5.95
N GLY A 263 -4.47 25.65 6.97
CA GLY A 263 -4.52 26.38 8.23
C GLY A 263 -3.17 26.42 8.99
N GLU A 264 -2.30 25.44 8.75
CA GLU A 264 -0.94 25.37 9.29
C GLU A 264 0.12 26.01 8.36
N GLY A 265 -0.31 26.70 7.29
CA GLY A 265 0.56 27.49 6.42
C GLY A 265 1.09 26.74 5.18
N TYR A 266 0.53 25.59 4.84
CA TYR A 266 0.84 24.93 3.57
C TYR A 266 -0.03 25.44 2.43
N GLU A 267 0.49 25.36 1.21
CA GLU A 267 -0.22 25.58 -0.03
C GLU A 267 -0.35 24.26 -0.81
N LEU A 268 -1.52 23.97 -1.34
CA LEU A 268 -1.71 22.86 -2.29
C LEU A 268 -1.08 23.25 -3.64
N LYS A 269 -0.02 22.55 -4.06
CA LYS A 269 0.73 22.85 -5.29
C LYS A 269 0.37 21.95 -6.46
N ASP A 270 0.05 20.69 -6.17
CA ASP A 270 -0.34 19.74 -7.19
C ASP A 270 -1.36 18.73 -6.62
N ILE A 271 -2.24 18.24 -7.47
CA ILE A 271 -3.18 17.19 -7.15
C ILE A 271 -3.44 16.34 -8.39
N ARG A 272 -3.28 15.03 -8.25
CA ARG A 272 -3.51 14.07 -9.31
C ARG A 272 -4.38 12.91 -8.85
N ALA A 273 -5.40 12.58 -9.66
CA ALA A 273 -6.25 11.42 -9.44
C ALA A 273 -5.78 10.21 -10.27
N PHE A 274 -5.94 9.01 -9.71
CA PHE A 274 -5.58 7.73 -10.32
C PHE A 274 -6.79 6.81 -10.29
N ASP A 275 -7.24 6.36 -11.46
CA ASP A 275 -8.31 5.36 -11.59
C ASP A 275 -7.70 3.95 -11.44
N ILE A 276 -7.42 3.57 -10.20
CA ILE A 276 -6.91 2.24 -9.82
C ILE A 276 -7.98 1.34 -9.20
N TYR A 277 -9.22 1.80 -9.19
CA TYR A 277 -10.40 1.03 -8.78
C TYR A 277 -11.50 1.10 -9.84
N PRO A 278 -11.19 0.76 -11.12
CA PRO A 278 -12.17 0.90 -12.20
C PRO A 278 -13.45 0.13 -11.90
N MET A 279 -14.58 0.64 -12.38
CA MET A 279 -15.93 0.13 -12.12
C MET A 279 -16.42 0.36 -10.66
N THR A 280 -15.72 1.16 -9.88
CA THR A 280 -16.14 1.57 -8.53
C THR A 280 -16.26 3.10 -8.43
N HIS A 281 -16.75 3.61 -7.31
CA HIS A 281 -16.75 5.06 -7.01
C HIS A 281 -15.49 5.52 -6.28
N HIS A 282 -14.52 4.63 -6.07
CA HIS A 282 -13.27 4.96 -5.41
C HIS A 282 -12.28 5.56 -6.41
N VAL A 283 -11.57 6.57 -5.95
CA VAL A 283 -10.47 7.20 -6.67
C VAL A 283 -9.29 7.35 -5.72
N GLU A 284 -8.11 7.02 -6.18
CA GLU A 284 -6.89 7.34 -5.46
C GLU A 284 -6.39 8.70 -5.87
N THR A 285 -5.94 9.49 -4.92
CA THR A 285 -5.50 10.87 -5.18
C THR A 285 -4.15 11.10 -4.51
N VAL A 286 -3.22 11.73 -5.21
CA VAL A 286 -1.94 12.17 -4.65
C VAL A 286 -1.91 13.70 -4.71
N ALA A 287 -1.67 14.32 -3.56
CA ALA A 287 -1.60 15.77 -3.42
C ALA A 287 -0.23 16.20 -2.87
N LEU A 288 0.34 17.26 -3.43
CA LEU A 288 1.57 17.90 -2.96
C LEU A 288 1.24 19.21 -2.27
N PHE A 289 1.70 19.36 -1.04
CA PHE A 289 1.65 20.60 -0.27
C PHE A 289 3.07 21.08 0.00
N THR A 290 3.28 22.40 -0.05
CA THR A 290 4.57 23.04 0.31
C THR A 290 4.34 24.29 1.15
N ARG A 291 5.35 24.73 1.89
CA ARG A 291 5.36 25.99 2.62
C ARG A 291 6.71 26.66 2.61
#